data_0ff177a0bec5f205fc81d79aee30fac5
#
_entry.id   0ff177a0bec5f205fc81d79aee30fac5
#
_cell.length_a   1.000
_cell.length_b   1.000
_cell.length_c   1.000
_cell.angle_alpha   90.00
_cell.angle_beta   90.00
_cell.angle_gamma   90.00
#
_symmetry.space_group_name_H-M   'P 1'
#
loop_
_entity.id
_entity.type
_entity.pdbx_description
1 polymer ?
#
loop_
_entity_poly.entity_id
_entity_poly.type
_entity_poly.pdbx_seq_one_letter_code
_entity_poly.pdbx_strand_id
1 'polypeptide(L)'
;MIDRLSKVAEIVNASDENFIIWIKQDAEGEELRKLIPGAIEVKGSDKQDYKESKLLGFANNEFRVLITKSKIAQFGLNYQNCHNQVFAGLDFSFEGLYQSIRRSYRFGQKHEVNIWIVTTDTMQNVINSIRTKQTQFEKMQTEMAKYVCAEMTHEREEIQFDQSQNEWYDIQRGDCVQLIANVPDESVGFSVFSPPFAELYTYSSHIEDMGNSKDYKEFMLQFGFLVKELHRVIKQGRNVAVHCMDLPIQKGKEGFIGLRDFSGMILRLFEEAGFIYHSRVTIWKDPVVEMQRTKALGLLHKQIKKDSTMSRVGIPDYVLIFRKDGDRTDPVTNKALPVDLWQKYASPVWMDINQGDTLQGFQKARDERDEKHICPLQLPVIERLVHLYTNKGDTVLTPFMGIGSEVYQSVKMGRKGIGFELKKSYFEQAKKNVAAAVLAKAQAELF
;
A
#
# COMPACT_ATOMS: atom_id res chain seq x y z
N MET A 1 -17.43 25.62 30.31
CA MET A 1 -17.75 24.40 29.54
C MET A 1 -18.84 24.68 28.51
N ILE A 2 -19.97 25.22 28.89
CA ILE A 2 -21.14 25.45 28.01
C ILE A 2 -20.76 26.32 26.82
N ASP A 3 -20.11 27.48 27.02
CA ASP A 3 -19.74 28.39 25.89
C ASP A 3 -18.84 27.72 24.86
N ARG A 4 -17.93 26.85 25.28
CA ARG A 4 -17.05 26.11 24.37
C ARG A 4 -17.83 25.10 23.51
N LEU A 5 -18.72 24.34 24.13
CA LEU A 5 -19.55 23.34 23.44
C LEU A 5 -20.58 23.99 22.54
N SER A 6 -21.12 25.17 22.92
CA SER A 6 -21.97 25.99 22.07
C SER A 6 -21.23 26.44 20.80
N LYS A 7 -19.95 26.83 20.93
CA LYS A 7 -19.13 27.18 19.76
C LYS A 7 -18.84 26.00 18.84
N VAL A 8 -18.62 24.81 19.42
CA VAL A 8 -18.50 23.55 18.64
C VAL A 8 -19.80 23.29 17.87
N ALA A 9 -20.95 23.41 18.52
CA ALA A 9 -22.26 23.20 17.88
C ALA A 9 -22.52 24.24 16.78
N GLU A 10 -22.15 25.49 16.98
CA GLU A 10 -22.24 26.54 15.97
C GLU A 10 -21.44 26.18 14.70
N ILE A 11 -20.18 25.74 14.85
CA ILE A 11 -19.32 25.34 13.72
C ILE A 11 -19.96 24.15 12.95
N VAL A 12 -20.43 23.15 13.68
CA VAL A 12 -20.95 21.92 13.09
C VAL A 12 -22.33 22.10 12.44
N ASN A 13 -23.18 22.94 13.05
CA ASN A 13 -24.54 23.21 12.54
C ASN A 13 -24.54 24.25 11.39
N ALA A 14 -23.42 24.95 11.16
CA ALA A 14 -23.27 25.87 10.03
C ALA A 14 -23.02 25.16 8.68
N SER A 15 -22.87 23.85 8.66
CA SER A 15 -22.58 23.07 7.45
C SER A 15 -23.34 21.76 7.47
N ASP A 16 -23.72 21.26 6.28
CA ASP A 16 -24.34 19.94 6.08
C ASP A 16 -23.32 18.83 5.85
N GLU A 17 -22.04 19.12 5.85
CA GLU A 17 -20.96 18.17 5.65
C GLU A 17 -20.74 17.26 6.86
N ASN A 18 -19.98 16.17 6.66
CA ASN A 18 -19.64 15.23 7.72
C ASN A 18 -18.62 15.83 8.72
N PHE A 19 -18.83 15.58 10.00
CA PHE A 19 -17.94 16.03 11.08
C PHE A 19 -17.58 14.91 12.04
N ILE A 20 -16.33 14.89 12.48
CA ILE A 20 -15.87 14.14 13.64
C ILE A 20 -15.59 15.12 14.77
N ILE A 21 -16.23 14.91 15.93
CA ILE A 21 -16.01 15.70 17.13
C ILE A 21 -15.25 14.87 18.16
N TRP A 22 -14.05 15.33 18.48
CA TRP A 22 -13.19 14.70 19.47
C TRP A 22 -13.43 15.30 20.84
N ILE A 23 -13.86 14.47 21.78
CA ILE A 23 -14.14 14.84 23.17
C ILE A 23 -13.15 14.20 24.14
N LYS A 24 -13.01 14.78 25.34
CA LYS A 24 -12.22 14.24 26.43
C LYS A 24 -13.08 13.57 27.50
N GLN A 25 -14.21 14.18 27.84
CA GLN A 25 -15.11 13.76 28.91
C GLN A 25 -16.46 13.32 28.33
N ASP A 26 -17.10 12.30 28.94
CA ASP A 26 -18.42 11.82 28.48
C ASP A 26 -19.50 12.90 28.63
N ALA A 27 -19.40 13.76 29.65
CA ALA A 27 -20.30 14.91 29.82
C ALA A 27 -20.28 15.91 28.62
N GLU A 28 -19.14 16.04 27.94
CA GLU A 28 -19.05 16.88 26.73
C GLU A 28 -19.88 16.27 25.58
N GLY A 29 -19.81 14.93 25.41
CA GLY A 29 -20.58 14.23 24.38
C GLY A 29 -22.08 14.29 24.64
N GLU A 30 -22.51 14.12 25.89
CA GLU A 30 -23.93 14.22 26.27
C GLU A 30 -24.50 15.61 25.99
N GLU A 31 -23.74 16.66 26.25
CA GLU A 31 -24.17 18.04 25.96
C GLU A 31 -24.18 18.34 24.47
N LEU A 32 -23.16 17.93 23.74
CA LEU A 32 -23.08 18.10 22.29
C LEU A 32 -24.22 17.37 21.55
N ARG A 33 -24.65 16.21 22.02
CA ARG A 33 -25.81 15.51 21.46
C ARG A 33 -27.13 16.30 21.59
N LYS A 34 -27.26 17.11 22.63
CA LYS A 34 -28.43 18.00 22.77
C LYS A 34 -28.36 19.18 21.83
N LEU A 35 -27.14 19.70 21.57
CA LEU A 35 -26.89 20.89 20.76
C LEU A 35 -26.81 20.61 19.26
N ILE A 36 -26.51 19.35 18.87
CA ILE A 36 -26.33 18.95 17.47
C ILE A 36 -27.32 17.83 17.15
N PRO A 37 -28.44 18.12 16.50
CA PRO A 37 -29.45 17.12 16.15
C PRO A 37 -28.88 16.03 15.24
N GLY A 38 -29.18 14.78 15.56
CA GLY A 38 -28.72 13.61 14.76
C GLY A 38 -27.26 13.20 14.97
N ALA A 39 -26.51 13.85 15.87
CA ALA A 39 -25.16 13.42 16.22
C ALA A 39 -25.17 12.08 16.99
N ILE A 40 -24.32 11.17 16.60
CA ILE A 40 -24.12 9.86 17.23
C ILE A 40 -22.85 9.90 18.08
N GLU A 41 -22.99 9.56 19.37
CA GLU A 41 -21.86 9.43 20.29
C GLU A 41 -21.49 7.95 20.44
N VAL A 42 -20.18 7.66 20.39
CA VAL A 42 -19.60 6.35 20.69
C VAL A 42 -18.71 6.47 21.90
N LYS A 43 -19.12 5.78 23.00
CA LYS A 43 -18.46 5.80 24.32
C LYS A 43 -17.56 4.59 24.53
N GLY A 44 -16.57 4.72 25.42
CA GLY A 44 -15.74 3.60 25.85
C GLY A 44 -16.50 2.45 26.52
N SER A 45 -17.58 2.77 27.23
CA SER A 45 -18.47 1.84 27.94
C SER A 45 -19.45 1.09 27.03
N ASP A 46 -19.63 1.51 25.79
CA ASP A 46 -20.56 0.85 24.86
C ASP A 46 -20.10 -0.57 24.53
N LYS A 47 -21.06 -1.45 24.21
CA LYS A 47 -20.77 -2.81 23.75
C LYS A 47 -19.96 -2.79 22.44
N GLN A 48 -19.09 -3.78 22.28
CA GLN A 48 -18.19 -3.86 21.12
C GLN A 48 -18.94 -3.79 19.78
N ASP A 49 -19.99 -4.61 19.65
CA ASP A 49 -20.80 -4.66 18.40
C ASP A 49 -21.46 -3.31 18.07
N TYR A 50 -21.89 -2.56 19.11
CA TYR A 50 -22.44 -1.22 18.92
C TYR A 50 -21.38 -0.24 18.42
N LYS A 51 -20.17 -0.27 19.02
CA LYS A 51 -19.04 0.57 18.58
C LYS A 51 -18.71 0.30 17.12
N GLU A 52 -18.51 -0.96 16.76
CA GLU A 52 -18.19 -1.35 15.38
C GLU A 52 -19.29 -0.92 14.41
N SER A 53 -20.55 -1.21 14.73
CA SER A 53 -21.69 -0.80 13.88
C SER A 53 -21.73 0.71 13.66
N LYS A 54 -21.54 1.53 14.72
CA LYS A 54 -21.63 3.00 14.57
C LYS A 54 -20.41 3.60 13.91
N LEU A 55 -19.20 3.10 14.18
CA LEU A 55 -17.98 3.57 13.53
C LEU A 55 -17.98 3.22 12.03
N LEU A 56 -18.44 2.02 11.65
CA LEU A 56 -18.65 1.62 10.27
C LEU A 56 -19.76 2.42 9.59
N GLY A 57 -20.89 2.63 10.28
CA GLY A 57 -22.01 3.43 9.78
C GLY A 57 -21.58 4.86 9.44
N PHE A 58 -20.73 5.48 10.27
CA PHE A 58 -20.16 6.79 9.95
C PHE A 58 -19.26 6.75 8.70
N ALA A 59 -18.39 5.75 8.59
CA ALA A 59 -17.54 5.58 7.41
C ALA A 59 -18.34 5.37 6.12
N ASN A 60 -19.55 4.79 6.23
CA ASN A 60 -20.50 4.56 5.14
C ASN A 60 -21.49 5.73 4.92
N ASN A 61 -21.32 6.87 5.59
CA ASN A 61 -22.21 8.04 5.51
C ASN A 61 -23.66 7.79 5.98
N GLU A 62 -23.88 6.87 6.93
CA GLU A 62 -25.23 6.63 7.49
C GLU A 62 -25.70 7.77 8.38
N PHE A 63 -24.79 8.57 8.92
CA PHE A 63 -25.08 9.77 9.68
C PHE A 63 -23.93 10.79 9.57
N ARG A 64 -24.25 12.07 9.76
CA ARG A 64 -23.36 13.20 9.45
C ARG A 64 -22.32 13.48 10.54
N VAL A 65 -22.63 13.31 11.81
CA VAL A 65 -21.78 13.75 12.92
C VAL A 65 -21.46 12.60 13.87
N LEU A 66 -20.17 12.28 13.99
CA LEU A 66 -19.64 11.33 14.96
C LEU A 66 -19.00 12.08 16.14
N ILE A 67 -19.41 11.74 17.37
CA ILE A 67 -18.79 12.23 18.61
C ILE A 67 -18.09 11.05 19.26
N THR A 68 -16.78 11.18 19.54
CA THR A 68 -16.02 10.08 20.15
C THR A 68 -14.73 10.58 20.81
N LYS A 69 -14.06 9.72 21.57
CA LYS A 69 -12.74 9.98 22.16
C LYS A 69 -11.63 9.45 21.25
N SER A 70 -10.49 10.12 21.21
CA SER A 70 -9.31 9.70 20.42
C SER A 70 -8.90 8.24 20.69
N LYS A 71 -9.01 7.78 21.94
CA LYS A 71 -8.67 6.41 22.34
C LYS A 71 -9.62 5.34 21.77
N ILE A 72 -10.89 5.70 21.49
CA ILE A 72 -11.89 4.77 20.96
C ILE A 72 -11.72 4.57 19.47
N ALA A 73 -11.35 5.61 18.76
CA ALA A 73 -11.07 5.56 17.33
C ALA A 73 -9.77 4.81 16.97
N GLN A 74 -9.07 4.21 17.92
CA GLN A 74 -7.90 3.35 17.69
C GLN A 74 -8.23 2.05 16.92
N PHE A 75 -9.51 1.75 16.68
CA PHE A 75 -9.98 0.60 15.91
C PHE A 75 -9.70 0.66 14.39
N GLY A 76 -8.73 1.45 13.94
CA GLY A 76 -8.16 1.32 12.61
C GLY A 76 -9.01 1.84 11.44
N LEU A 77 -10.20 2.38 11.67
CA LEU A 77 -11.07 2.87 10.61
C LEU A 77 -10.56 4.18 10.01
N ASN A 78 -10.63 4.28 8.70
CA ASN A 78 -10.36 5.50 7.94
C ASN A 78 -11.66 6.26 7.70
N TYR A 79 -11.62 7.57 7.88
CA TYR A 79 -12.77 8.44 7.67
C TYR A 79 -12.52 9.40 6.50
N GLN A 80 -12.25 8.85 5.32
CA GLN A 80 -12.06 9.62 4.09
C GLN A 80 -13.33 10.32 3.62
N ASN A 81 -14.47 9.81 4.06
CA ASN A 81 -15.78 10.42 3.90
C ASN A 81 -15.97 11.71 4.73
N CYS A 82 -15.01 12.04 5.59
CA CYS A 82 -15.08 13.19 6.48
C CYS A 82 -13.75 13.95 6.42
N HIS A 83 -13.79 15.21 6.04
CA HIS A 83 -12.64 16.11 6.01
C HIS A 83 -12.71 17.22 7.08
N ASN A 84 -13.76 17.21 7.92
CA ASN A 84 -13.94 18.21 8.96
C ASN A 84 -13.81 17.56 10.34
N GLN A 85 -12.88 18.06 11.15
CA GLN A 85 -12.64 17.58 12.51
C GLN A 85 -12.68 18.73 13.53
N VAL A 86 -13.41 18.54 14.62
CA VAL A 86 -13.49 19.51 15.72
C VAL A 86 -12.99 18.87 17.01
N PHE A 87 -11.99 19.46 17.62
CA PHE A 87 -11.50 19.09 18.94
C PHE A 87 -12.20 19.94 20.02
N ALA A 88 -13.25 19.39 20.59
CA ALA A 88 -14.00 20.01 21.69
C ALA A 88 -13.29 19.85 23.03
N GLY A 89 -12.49 18.79 23.22
CA GLY A 89 -11.67 18.58 24.40
C GLY A 89 -10.28 18.08 24.00
N LEU A 90 -9.24 18.72 24.55
CA LEU A 90 -7.85 18.31 24.38
C LEU A 90 -7.30 17.74 25.68
N ASP A 91 -6.43 16.73 25.58
CA ASP A 91 -5.53 16.33 26.64
C ASP A 91 -4.08 16.80 26.34
N PHE A 92 -3.16 16.49 27.24
CA PHE A 92 -1.74 16.82 27.07
C PHE A 92 -0.99 15.91 26.09
N SER A 93 -1.73 15.09 25.31
CA SER A 93 -1.15 14.11 24.38
C SER A 93 -1.11 14.67 22.96
N PHE A 94 0.06 15.08 22.53
CA PHE A 94 0.30 15.41 21.11
C PHE A 94 0.08 14.19 20.20
N GLU A 95 0.50 13.01 20.64
CA GLU A 95 0.29 11.77 19.89
C GLU A 95 -1.19 11.48 19.64
N GLY A 96 -2.04 11.63 20.69
CA GLY A 96 -3.49 11.45 20.55
C GLY A 96 -4.11 12.42 19.54
N LEU A 97 -3.70 13.68 19.55
CA LEU A 97 -4.12 14.69 18.59
C LEU A 97 -3.68 14.31 17.16
N TYR A 98 -2.41 14.01 16.99
CA TYR A 98 -1.83 13.63 15.69
C TYR A 98 -2.51 12.38 15.09
N GLN A 99 -2.73 11.34 15.90
CA GLN A 99 -3.41 10.12 15.46
C GLN A 99 -4.88 10.36 15.08
N SER A 100 -5.57 11.28 15.77
CA SER A 100 -6.95 11.64 15.44
C SER A 100 -7.02 12.39 14.12
N ILE A 101 -6.12 13.34 13.88
CA ILE A 101 -6.04 14.10 12.62
C ILE A 101 -5.83 13.15 11.44
N ARG A 102 -4.93 12.19 11.57
CA ARG A 102 -4.63 11.21 10.53
C ARG A 102 -5.77 10.25 10.17
N ARG A 103 -6.90 10.28 10.88
CA ARG A 103 -8.10 9.49 10.50
C ARG A 103 -8.80 10.02 9.25
N SER A 104 -8.76 11.35 9.03
CA SER A 104 -9.30 11.99 7.83
C SER A 104 -8.19 12.45 6.88
N TYR A 105 -7.05 12.91 7.44
CA TYR A 105 -5.89 13.33 6.65
C TYR A 105 -5.07 12.12 6.23
N ARG A 106 -5.52 11.45 5.20
CA ARG A 106 -4.95 10.22 4.67
C ARG A 106 -5.05 10.13 3.16
N PHE A 107 -4.28 9.20 2.66
CA PHE A 107 -4.37 8.71 1.30
C PHE A 107 -5.84 8.47 0.87
N GLY A 108 -6.22 8.96 -0.31
CA GLY A 108 -7.59 8.90 -0.83
C GLY A 108 -8.54 9.99 -0.33
N GLN A 109 -8.10 10.92 0.55
CA GLN A 109 -8.86 12.12 0.88
C GLN A 109 -8.81 13.11 -0.31
N LYS A 110 -10.01 13.45 -0.83
CA LYS A 110 -10.16 14.31 -2.01
C LYS A 110 -10.34 15.79 -1.66
N HIS A 111 -10.52 16.11 -0.38
CA HIS A 111 -10.81 17.45 0.11
C HIS A 111 -9.75 17.90 1.11
N GLU A 112 -9.57 19.20 1.22
CA GLU A 112 -8.74 19.80 2.27
C GLU A 112 -9.31 19.45 3.65
N VAL A 113 -8.46 18.97 4.56
CA VAL A 113 -8.87 18.58 5.90
C VAL A 113 -8.88 19.78 6.82
N ASN A 114 -10.06 20.16 7.27
CA ASN A 114 -10.28 21.28 8.18
C ASN A 114 -10.25 20.80 9.62
N ILE A 115 -9.46 21.48 10.45
CA ILE A 115 -9.31 21.14 11.87
C ILE A 115 -9.57 22.36 12.72
N TRP A 116 -10.61 22.26 13.55
CA TRP A 116 -10.94 23.28 14.55
C TRP A 116 -10.56 22.79 15.94
N ILE A 117 -9.82 23.62 16.67
CA ILE A 117 -9.49 23.38 18.07
C ILE A 117 -10.22 24.46 18.87
N VAL A 118 -11.31 24.06 19.54
CA VAL A 118 -12.12 24.97 20.34
C VAL A 118 -11.67 24.90 21.80
N THR A 119 -11.16 25.99 22.31
CA THR A 119 -10.54 26.09 23.64
C THR A 119 -11.11 27.23 24.46
N THR A 120 -10.81 27.24 25.74
CA THR A 120 -11.07 28.34 26.67
C THR A 120 -9.75 28.91 27.17
N ASP A 121 -9.76 30.10 27.71
CA ASP A 121 -8.57 30.77 28.28
C ASP A 121 -7.89 29.90 29.36
N THR A 122 -8.67 29.11 30.09
CA THR A 122 -8.15 28.17 31.11
C THR A 122 -7.39 26.96 30.50
N MET A 123 -7.49 26.72 29.20
CA MET A 123 -6.81 25.63 28.49
C MET A 123 -5.51 26.05 27.83
N GLN A 124 -5.08 27.30 27.99
CA GLN A 124 -3.86 27.82 27.36
C GLN A 124 -2.62 26.99 27.71
N ASN A 125 -2.54 26.47 28.93
CA ASN A 125 -1.44 25.60 29.37
C ASN A 125 -1.42 24.26 28.61
N VAL A 126 -2.60 23.70 28.25
CA VAL A 126 -2.71 22.48 27.45
C VAL A 126 -2.20 22.74 26.02
N ILE A 127 -2.61 23.86 25.43
CA ILE A 127 -2.18 24.27 24.09
C ILE A 127 -0.67 24.49 24.06
N ASN A 128 -0.14 25.22 25.03
CA ASN A 128 1.30 25.46 25.14
C ASN A 128 2.08 24.16 25.30
N SER A 129 1.59 23.24 26.13
CA SER A 129 2.19 21.90 26.28
C SER A 129 2.18 21.09 24.98
N ILE A 130 1.08 21.13 24.23
CA ILE A 130 0.97 20.46 22.93
C ILE A 130 1.93 21.09 21.92
N ARG A 131 1.99 22.42 21.85
CA ARG A 131 2.95 23.13 20.97
C ARG A 131 4.40 22.82 21.34
N THR A 132 4.73 22.79 22.62
CA THR A 132 6.08 22.41 23.09
C THR A 132 6.42 20.98 22.69
N LYS A 133 5.50 20.04 22.85
CA LYS A 133 5.68 18.64 22.43
C LYS A 133 5.75 18.49 20.91
N GLN A 134 4.98 19.27 20.17
CA GLN A 134 5.07 19.32 18.72
C GLN A 134 6.46 19.81 18.29
N THR A 135 6.94 20.92 18.84
CA THR A 135 8.27 21.46 18.57
C THR A 135 9.39 20.50 18.98
N GLN A 136 9.23 19.79 20.11
CA GLN A 136 10.17 18.76 20.55
C GLN A 136 10.14 17.55 19.61
N PHE A 137 8.96 17.13 19.16
CA PHE A 137 8.80 16.03 18.20
C PHE A 137 9.38 16.39 16.84
N GLU A 138 9.12 17.62 16.33
CA GLU A 138 9.72 18.14 15.11
C GLU A 138 11.25 18.28 15.22
N LYS A 139 11.73 18.77 16.37
CA LYS A 139 13.16 18.81 16.69
C LYS A 139 13.76 17.42 16.78
N MET A 140 13.10 16.49 17.46
CA MET A 140 13.55 15.11 17.59
C MET A 140 13.51 14.40 16.22
N GLN A 141 12.48 14.61 15.41
CA GLN A 141 12.45 14.16 14.01
C GLN A 141 13.58 14.79 13.19
N THR A 142 13.81 16.09 13.35
CA THR A 142 14.88 16.80 12.65
C THR A 142 16.26 16.37 13.14
N GLU A 143 16.42 16.06 14.43
CA GLU A 143 17.68 15.56 14.99
C GLU A 143 17.88 14.08 14.78
N MET A 144 16.82 13.26 14.87
CA MET A 144 16.86 11.87 14.39
C MET A 144 17.08 11.83 12.87
N ALA A 145 16.46 12.74 12.12
CA ALA A 145 16.76 12.93 10.71
C ALA A 145 18.21 13.41 10.51
N LYS A 146 18.80 14.23 11.37
CA LYS A 146 20.25 14.57 11.33
C LYS A 146 21.16 13.42 11.77
N TYR A 147 20.76 12.61 12.73
CA TYR A 147 21.53 11.46 13.22
C TYR A 147 21.27 10.16 12.43
N VAL A 148 20.07 9.96 11.93
CA VAL A 148 19.70 8.90 10.96
C VAL A 148 19.94 9.38 9.53
N CYS A 149 19.92 10.70 9.32
CA CYS A 149 20.05 11.42 8.06
C CYS A 149 20.93 12.65 8.22
N ALA A 150 22.18 12.49 8.72
CA ALA A 150 23.21 13.55 8.54
C ALA A 150 23.39 13.90 7.04
N GLU A 151 22.51 13.38 6.19
CA GLU A 151 22.53 13.41 4.74
C GLU A 151 21.14 13.43 4.09
N MET A 152 20.02 13.53 4.85
CA MET A 152 18.69 13.72 4.27
C MET A 152 18.17 15.15 4.52
N THR A 153 18.82 16.13 3.93
CA THR A 153 18.15 17.35 3.48
C THR A 153 17.33 17.01 2.26
N HIS A 154 16.25 16.28 2.44
CA HIS A 154 15.19 16.29 1.45
C HIS A 154 14.08 17.19 1.99
N GLU A 155 14.01 18.41 1.44
CA GLU A 155 12.77 19.14 1.27
C GLU A 155 11.72 18.08 0.88
N ARG A 156 10.51 18.15 1.43
CA ARG A 156 9.38 17.37 0.95
C ARG A 156 9.27 17.68 -0.54
N GLU A 157 9.85 16.84 -1.37
CA GLU A 157 9.61 16.93 -2.80
C GLU A 157 8.11 16.69 -2.97
N GLU A 158 7.38 17.73 -3.34
CA GLU A 158 6.07 17.55 -3.94
C GLU A 158 6.23 16.52 -5.05
N ILE A 159 5.36 15.52 -5.07
CA ILE A 159 5.39 14.52 -6.13
C ILE A 159 5.09 15.25 -7.43
N GLN A 160 6.15 15.68 -8.10
CA GLN A 160 6.01 16.27 -9.42
C GLN A 160 5.64 15.15 -10.39
N PHE A 161 4.48 15.27 -10.99
CA PHE A 161 4.08 14.41 -12.08
C PHE A 161 5.13 14.46 -13.19
N ASP A 162 5.58 13.31 -13.67
CA ASP A 162 6.44 13.15 -14.83
C ASP A 162 5.93 11.96 -15.64
N GLN A 163 6.06 12.01 -16.96
CA GLN A 163 5.58 10.97 -17.86
C GLN A 163 6.57 10.75 -18.98
N SER A 164 6.77 9.49 -19.34
CA SER A 164 7.47 9.09 -20.55
C SER A 164 6.62 8.09 -21.31
N GLN A 165 6.27 8.40 -22.56
CA GLN A 165 5.38 7.58 -23.37
C GLN A 165 5.82 7.51 -24.83
N ASN A 166 5.48 6.39 -25.49
CA ASN A 166 5.53 6.22 -26.93
C ASN A 166 4.48 5.17 -27.36
N GLU A 167 4.56 4.63 -28.57
CA GLU A 167 3.62 3.61 -29.04
C GLU A 167 3.63 2.29 -28.24
N TRP A 168 4.75 2.01 -27.51
CA TRP A 168 4.98 0.73 -26.79
C TRP A 168 4.80 0.85 -25.29
N TYR A 169 4.91 2.03 -24.71
CA TYR A 169 4.77 2.19 -23.27
C TYR A 169 4.25 3.56 -22.87
N ASP A 170 3.63 3.59 -21.71
CA ASP A 170 3.27 4.78 -20.95
C ASP A 170 3.67 4.57 -19.50
N ILE A 171 4.72 5.26 -19.05
CA ILE A 171 5.18 5.21 -17.66
C ILE A 171 5.04 6.58 -17.02
N GLN A 172 4.51 6.61 -15.79
CA GLN A 172 4.14 7.83 -15.12
C GLN A 172 4.68 7.83 -13.69
N ARG A 173 5.21 9.00 -13.27
CA ARG A 173 5.64 9.23 -11.90
C ARG A 173 4.50 9.81 -11.09
N GLY A 174 4.13 9.15 -10.02
CA GLY A 174 3.09 9.59 -9.09
C GLY A 174 2.53 8.45 -8.27
N ASP A 175 1.51 8.78 -7.50
CA ASP A 175 0.75 7.81 -6.73
C ASP A 175 -0.06 6.88 -7.63
N CYS A 176 0.17 5.57 -7.49
CA CYS A 176 -0.44 4.56 -8.35
C CYS A 176 -1.97 4.53 -8.27
N VAL A 177 -2.58 4.88 -7.13
CA VAL A 177 -4.04 4.91 -6.99
C VAL A 177 -4.66 6.11 -7.72
N GLN A 178 -3.97 7.25 -7.71
CA GLN A 178 -4.40 8.41 -8.47
C GLN A 178 -4.19 8.20 -9.97
N LEU A 179 -3.06 7.64 -10.36
CA LEU A 179 -2.71 7.43 -11.76
C LEU A 179 -3.58 6.38 -12.44
N ILE A 180 -3.89 5.28 -11.76
CA ILE A 180 -4.74 4.22 -12.31
C ILE A 180 -6.18 4.70 -12.58
N ALA A 181 -6.66 5.70 -11.85
CA ALA A 181 -7.96 6.29 -12.07
C ALA A 181 -8.11 6.91 -13.49
N ASN A 182 -6.99 7.30 -14.12
CA ASN A 182 -6.97 7.81 -15.48
C ASN A 182 -6.90 6.72 -16.55
N VAL A 183 -6.66 5.47 -16.17
CA VAL A 183 -6.66 4.34 -17.10
C VAL A 183 -8.10 3.98 -17.45
N PRO A 184 -8.46 3.86 -18.75
CA PRO A 184 -9.83 3.53 -19.15
C PRO A 184 -10.29 2.16 -18.62
N ASP A 185 -11.59 2.04 -18.37
CA ASP A 185 -12.21 0.78 -17.98
C ASP A 185 -11.94 -0.29 -19.03
N GLU A 186 -11.69 -1.52 -18.57
CA GLU A 186 -11.51 -2.72 -19.42
C GLU A 186 -10.53 -2.53 -20.58
N SER A 187 -9.44 -1.75 -20.35
CA SER A 187 -8.41 -1.46 -21.34
C SER A 187 -7.14 -2.31 -21.18
N VAL A 188 -6.91 -2.86 -20.00
CA VAL A 188 -5.70 -3.61 -19.64
C VAL A 188 -5.89 -5.11 -19.86
N GLY A 189 -4.99 -5.73 -20.62
CA GLY A 189 -5.03 -7.16 -20.94
C GLY A 189 -4.47 -8.05 -19.84
N PHE A 190 -3.53 -7.55 -19.03
CA PHE A 190 -2.88 -8.27 -17.95
C PHE A 190 -2.23 -7.31 -16.96
N SER A 191 -2.15 -7.69 -15.70
CA SER A 191 -1.34 -6.97 -14.71
C SER A 191 -0.40 -7.93 -13.99
N VAL A 192 0.84 -7.53 -13.79
CA VAL A 192 1.86 -8.28 -13.03
C VAL A 192 2.69 -7.33 -12.20
N PHE A 193 2.87 -7.64 -10.92
CA PHE A 193 3.62 -6.80 -9.98
C PHE A 193 3.94 -7.51 -8.68
N SER A 194 4.88 -6.91 -7.92
CA SER A 194 5.13 -7.21 -6.51
C SER A 194 4.65 -6.02 -5.68
N PRO A 195 3.67 -6.19 -4.76
CA PRO A 195 3.25 -5.10 -3.89
C PRO A 195 4.35 -4.78 -2.87
N PRO A 196 4.37 -3.57 -2.28
CA PRO A 196 5.20 -3.29 -1.12
C PRO A 196 4.92 -4.28 0.01
N PHE A 197 5.96 -4.68 0.74
CA PHE A 197 5.82 -5.66 1.83
C PHE A 197 5.42 -4.98 3.16
N ALA A 198 4.49 -4.04 3.13
CA ALA A 198 3.98 -3.31 4.29
C ALA A 198 5.11 -2.77 5.20
N GLU A 199 5.09 -3.09 6.51
CA GLU A 199 6.05 -2.60 7.51
C GLU A 199 7.51 -3.07 7.32
N LEU A 200 7.81 -3.96 6.39
CA LEU A 200 9.17 -4.50 6.25
C LEU A 200 10.15 -3.51 5.64
N TYR A 201 9.68 -2.67 4.74
CA TYR A 201 10.53 -1.72 4.02
C TYR A 201 9.82 -0.39 3.81
N THR A 202 10.51 0.70 4.14
CA THR A 202 10.14 2.06 3.74
C THR A 202 10.77 2.35 2.39
N TYR A 203 9.96 2.61 1.37
CA TYR A 203 10.44 2.83 0.00
C TYR A 203 10.69 4.30 -0.31
N SER A 204 9.97 5.20 0.36
CA SER A 204 10.16 6.64 0.25
C SER A 204 9.70 7.37 1.51
N SER A 205 9.98 8.67 1.62
CA SER A 205 9.48 9.54 2.70
C SER A 205 8.08 10.10 2.43
N HIS A 206 7.48 9.76 1.28
CA HIS A 206 6.17 10.28 0.89
C HIS A 206 5.05 9.62 1.70
N ILE A 207 4.03 10.41 2.04
CA ILE A 207 2.86 9.94 2.78
C ILE A 207 2.01 8.98 1.95
N GLU A 208 2.10 9.07 0.64
CA GLU A 208 1.44 8.25 -0.36
C GLU A 208 2.10 6.88 -0.54
N ASP A 209 3.27 6.69 0.05
CA ASP A 209 3.96 5.40 0.01
C ASP A 209 3.25 4.40 0.92
N MET A 210 2.66 3.38 0.32
CA MET A 210 1.98 2.30 1.05
C MET A 210 2.93 1.52 1.98
N GLY A 211 4.24 1.53 1.70
CA GLY A 211 5.28 0.95 2.56
C GLY A 211 5.40 1.68 3.91
N ASN A 212 4.87 2.91 4.03
CA ASN A 212 4.84 3.68 5.27
C ASN A 212 3.60 3.41 6.13
N SER A 213 2.80 2.40 5.80
CA SER A 213 1.63 2.02 6.61
C SER A 213 2.04 1.59 8.01
N LYS A 214 1.27 2.03 9.01
CA LYS A 214 1.57 1.76 10.43
C LYS A 214 1.50 0.27 10.79
N ASP A 215 0.58 -0.44 10.16
CA ASP A 215 0.35 -1.87 10.37
C ASP A 215 -0.22 -2.52 9.10
N TYR A 216 -0.31 -3.85 9.10
CA TYR A 216 -0.83 -4.61 7.96
C TYR A 216 -2.30 -4.33 7.64
N LYS A 217 -3.12 -3.96 8.63
CA LYS A 217 -4.53 -3.60 8.38
C LYS A 217 -4.63 -2.32 7.59
N GLU A 218 -3.81 -1.34 7.95
CA GLU A 218 -3.73 -0.09 7.25
C GLU A 218 -3.23 -0.29 5.81
N PHE A 219 -2.17 -1.08 5.64
CA PHE A 219 -1.67 -1.44 4.33
C PHE A 219 -2.75 -2.10 3.47
N MET A 220 -3.47 -3.11 3.99
CA MET A 220 -4.52 -3.80 3.25
C MET A 220 -5.69 -2.88 2.88
N LEU A 221 -6.04 -1.92 3.74
CA LEU A 221 -7.05 -0.92 3.40
C LEU A 221 -6.63 -0.04 2.23
N GLN A 222 -5.39 0.45 2.25
CA GLN A 222 -4.86 1.30 1.16
C GLN A 222 -4.71 0.48 -0.13
N PHE A 223 -4.17 -0.72 -0.03
CA PHE A 223 -4.03 -1.62 -1.16
C PHE A 223 -5.40 -2.02 -1.76
N GLY A 224 -6.43 -2.11 -0.94
CA GLY A 224 -7.81 -2.37 -1.37
C GLY A 224 -8.36 -1.35 -2.36
N PHE A 225 -7.98 -0.07 -2.27
CA PHE A 225 -8.36 0.92 -3.27
C PHE A 225 -7.74 0.61 -4.63
N LEU A 226 -6.46 0.28 -4.65
CA LEU A 226 -5.77 -0.09 -5.88
C LEU A 226 -6.36 -1.38 -6.49
N VAL A 227 -6.69 -2.38 -5.68
CA VAL A 227 -7.25 -3.66 -6.16
C VAL A 227 -8.62 -3.47 -6.80
N LYS A 228 -9.47 -2.56 -6.27
CA LYS A 228 -10.75 -2.20 -6.90
C LYS A 228 -10.54 -1.52 -8.25
N GLU A 229 -9.58 -0.61 -8.35
CA GLU A 229 -9.24 0.03 -9.62
C GLU A 229 -8.62 -0.96 -10.61
N LEU A 230 -7.80 -1.90 -10.17
CA LEU A 230 -7.32 -3.00 -11.00
C LEU A 230 -8.49 -3.82 -11.56
N HIS A 231 -9.52 -4.11 -10.74
CA HIS A 231 -10.71 -4.81 -11.21
C HIS A 231 -11.46 -4.00 -12.28
N ARG A 232 -11.53 -2.68 -12.16
CA ARG A 232 -12.15 -1.80 -13.14
C ARG A 232 -11.41 -1.83 -14.48
N VAL A 233 -10.09 -1.64 -14.46
CA VAL A 233 -9.29 -1.46 -15.69
C VAL A 233 -8.95 -2.76 -16.42
N ILE A 234 -8.93 -3.90 -15.72
CA ILE A 234 -8.69 -5.22 -16.35
C ILE A 234 -9.89 -5.61 -17.20
N LYS A 235 -9.63 -6.09 -18.42
CA LYS A 235 -10.64 -6.62 -19.33
C LYS A 235 -11.32 -7.87 -18.75
N GLN A 236 -12.55 -8.13 -19.13
CA GLN A 236 -13.26 -9.36 -18.77
C GLN A 236 -12.48 -10.61 -19.23
N GLY A 237 -12.52 -11.66 -18.42
CA GLY A 237 -11.83 -12.92 -18.68
C GLY A 237 -10.30 -12.84 -18.64
N ARG A 238 -9.71 -11.74 -18.22
CA ARG A 238 -8.25 -11.53 -18.13
C ARG A 238 -7.74 -11.67 -16.71
N ASN A 239 -6.41 -11.75 -16.57
CA ASN A 239 -5.74 -12.13 -15.34
C ASN A 239 -4.92 -10.99 -14.72
N VAL A 240 -4.72 -11.11 -13.39
CA VAL A 240 -3.74 -10.35 -12.61
C VAL A 240 -2.83 -11.36 -11.91
N ALA A 241 -1.53 -11.12 -11.93
CA ALA A 241 -0.53 -11.91 -11.23
C ALA A 241 0.17 -11.06 -10.16
N VAL A 242 0.11 -11.49 -8.90
CA VAL A 242 0.72 -10.80 -7.78
C VAL A 242 1.84 -11.67 -7.21
N HIS A 243 3.08 -11.19 -7.32
CA HIS A 243 4.23 -11.83 -6.71
C HIS A 243 4.36 -11.40 -5.25
N CYS A 244 4.42 -12.36 -4.35
CA CYS A 244 4.54 -12.11 -2.91
C CYS A 244 5.23 -13.27 -2.19
N MET A 245 5.45 -13.11 -0.90
CA MET A 245 5.88 -14.18 0.01
C MET A 245 5.24 -13.98 1.38
N ASP A 246 5.15 -15.03 2.19
CA ASP A 246 4.78 -14.90 3.58
C ASP A 246 5.92 -14.28 4.39
N LEU A 247 5.56 -13.48 5.39
CA LEU A 247 6.51 -12.60 6.05
C LEU A 247 6.96 -13.17 7.40
N PRO A 248 8.30 -13.21 7.67
CA PRO A 248 8.78 -13.72 8.95
C PRO A 248 8.45 -12.77 10.09
N ILE A 249 7.86 -13.33 11.16
CA ILE A 249 7.62 -12.62 12.41
C ILE A 249 8.91 -12.64 13.24
N GLN A 250 9.32 -11.46 13.71
CA GLN A 250 10.53 -11.29 14.53
C GLN A 250 10.19 -11.26 16.01
N LYS A 251 10.82 -12.15 16.79
CA LYS A 251 10.62 -12.24 18.25
C LYS A 251 10.84 -10.91 18.99
N GLY A 252 11.78 -10.09 18.52
CA GLY A 252 12.07 -8.78 19.12
C GLY A 252 10.98 -7.73 18.94
N LYS A 253 10.13 -7.88 17.91
CA LYS A 253 9.03 -6.94 17.63
C LYS A 253 7.68 -7.45 18.15
N GLU A 254 7.39 -8.74 17.99
CA GLU A 254 6.07 -9.31 18.25
C GLU A 254 6.06 -10.36 19.39
N GLY A 255 7.19 -10.64 20.02
CA GLY A 255 7.29 -11.55 21.17
C GLY A 255 7.38 -13.03 20.82
N PHE A 256 7.11 -13.45 19.57
CA PHE A 256 7.16 -14.84 19.12
C PHE A 256 7.80 -14.96 17.75
N ILE A 257 8.11 -16.20 17.35
CA ILE A 257 8.63 -16.54 16.00
C ILE A 257 7.51 -17.23 15.23
N GLY A 258 7.29 -16.81 13.97
CA GLY A 258 6.29 -17.40 13.10
C GLY A 258 6.34 -16.83 11.68
N LEU A 259 5.32 -17.10 10.92
CA LEU A 259 5.07 -16.49 9.61
C LEU A 259 3.73 -15.76 9.65
N ARG A 260 3.69 -14.61 9.01
CA ARG A 260 2.48 -13.88 8.71
C ARG A 260 1.98 -14.33 7.34
N ASP A 261 0.74 -14.77 7.28
CA ASP A 261 0.04 -15.19 6.06
C ASP A 261 -0.26 -13.98 5.15
N PHE A 262 0.80 -13.38 4.60
CA PHE A 262 0.66 -12.22 3.71
C PHE A 262 0.03 -12.61 2.37
N SER A 263 0.40 -13.78 1.85
CA SER A 263 -0.18 -14.33 0.62
C SER A 263 -1.69 -14.58 0.76
N GLY A 264 -2.16 -15.12 1.89
CA GLY A 264 -3.58 -15.30 2.15
C GLY A 264 -4.33 -13.99 2.39
N MET A 265 -3.69 -12.97 2.96
CA MET A 265 -4.29 -11.64 3.09
C MET A 265 -4.53 -11.00 1.71
N ILE A 266 -3.55 -11.07 0.80
CA ILE A 266 -3.71 -10.61 -0.59
C ILE A 266 -4.83 -11.38 -1.29
N LEU A 267 -4.86 -12.71 -1.15
CA LEU A 267 -5.88 -13.55 -1.77
C LEU A 267 -7.28 -13.09 -1.38
N ARG A 268 -7.55 -12.96 -0.09
CA ARG A 268 -8.85 -12.50 0.42
C ARG A 268 -9.22 -11.10 -0.09
N LEU A 269 -8.26 -10.19 -0.13
CA LEU A 269 -8.48 -8.83 -0.62
C LEU A 269 -8.91 -8.80 -2.09
N PHE A 270 -8.30 -9.63 -2.93
CA PHE A 270 -8.67 -9.75 -4.35
C PHE A 270 -10.05 -10.39 -4.53
N GLU A 271 -10.39 -11.42 -3.75
CA GLU A 271 -11.73 -12.03 -3.77
C GLU A 271 -12.80 -11.03 -3.32
N GLU A 272 -12.55 -10.25 -2.27
CA GLU A 272 -13.45 -9.18 -1.80
C GLU A 272 -13.64 -8.08 -2.85
N ALA A 273 -12.66 -7.83 -3.71
CA ALA A 273 -12.76 -6.89 -4.82
C ALA A 273 -13.47 -7.47 -6.06
N GLY A 274 -13.88 -8.74 -6.05
CA GLY A 274 -14.63 -9.39 -7.12
C GLY A 274 -13.77 -10.22 -8.09
N PHE A 275 -12.48 -10.39 -7.83
CA PHE A 275 -11.66 -11.31 -8.61
C PHE A 275 -11.89 -12.77 -8.20
N ILE A 276 -11.74 -13.69 -9.14
CA ILE A 276 -11.74 -15.13 -8.92
C ILE A 276 -10.30 -15.57 -8.67
N TYR A 277 -10.04 -16.25 -7.55
CA TYR A 277 -8.75 -16.90 -7.34
C TYR A 277 -8.57 -18.04 -8.36
N HIS A 278 -7.63 -17.90 -9.26
CA HIS A 278 -7.42 -18.81 -10.38
C HIS A 278 -6.40 -19.91 -10.05
N SER A 279 -5.21 -19.51 -9.61
CA SER A 279 -4.12 -20.47 -9.32
C SER A 279 -2.99 -19.79 -8.56
N ARG A 280 -2.03 -20.63 -8.12
CA ARG A 280 -0.79 -20.17 -7.48
C ARG A 280 0.40 -20.95 -8.02
N VAL A 281 1.48 -20.25 -8.33
CA VAL A 281 2.78 -20.84 -8.60
C VAL A 281 3.67 -20.61 -7.39
N THR A 282 4.42 -21.63 -7.00
CA THR A 282 5.47 -21.54 -5.98
C THR A 282 6.83 -21.42 -6.66
N ILE A 283 7.59 -20.36 -6.35
CA ILE A 283 8.97 -20.18 -6.80
C ILE A 283 9.89 -20.70 -5.71
N TRP A 284 10.63 -21.75 -6.03
CA TRP A 284 11.58 -22.35 -5.10
C TRP A 284 12.77 -21.41 -4.83
N LYS A 285 13.20 -21.37 -3.58
CA LYS A 285 14.41 -20.66 -3.15
C LYS A 285 15.33 -21.61 -2.41
N ASP A 286 16.63 -21.51 -2.69
CA ASP A 286 17.64 -22.26 -1.94
C ASP A 286 17.65 -21.80 -0.47
N PRO A 287 17.37 -22.69 0.50
CA PRO A 287 17.30 -22.34 1.91
C PRO A 287 18.65 -21.89 2.48
N VAL A 288 19.77 -22.34 1.91
CA VAL A 288 21.11 -21.91 2.34
C VAL A 288 21.38 -20.47 1.91
N VAL A 289 21.04 -20.13 0.67
CA VAL A 289 21.15 -18.76 0.15
C VAL A 289 20.21 -17.83 0.92
N GLU A 290 18.97 -18.25 1.19
CA GLU A 290 18.04 -17.49 2.02
C GLU A 290 18.60 -17.24 3.42
N MET A 291 19.13 -18.27 4.07
CA MET A 291 19.74 -18.18 5.39
C MET A 291 20.90 -17.18 5.41
N GLN A 292 21.80 -17.25 4.42
CA GLN A 292 22.96 -16.34 4.34
C GLN A 292 22.51 -14.88 4.15
N ARG A 293 21.50 -14.66 3.33
CA ARG A 293 20.97 -13.33 3.03
C ARG A 293 20.18 -12.73 4.19
N THR A 294 19.29 -13.51 4.80
CA THR A 294 18.35 -13.02 5.83
C THR A 294 18.90 -13.18 7.26
N LYS A 295 19.93 -14.02 7.45
CA LYS A 295 20.43 -14.45 8.78
C LYS A 295 19.32 -15.00 9.68
N ALA A 296 18.28 -15.57 9.09
CA ALA A 296 17.12 -16.08 9.80
C ALA A 296 17.49 -17.23 10.74
N LEU A 297 17.32 -17.02 12.03
CA LEU A 297 17.72 -17.99 13.07
C LEU A 297 17.08 -19.37 12.87
N GLY A 298 15.81 -19.41 12.42
CA GLY A 298 15.08 -20.66 12.19
C GLY A 298 15.67 -21.54 11.07
N LEU A 299 16.51 -21.02 10.18
CA LEU A 299 17.17 -21.77 9.12
C LEU A 299 18.57 -22.27 9.49
N LEU A 300 19.11 -21.88 10.65
CA LEU A 300 20.45 -22.26 11.06
C LEU A 300 20.47 -23.72 11.57
N HIS A 301 21.30 -24.56 11.01
CA HIS A 301 21.48 -25.95 11.47
C HIS A 301 21.75 -26.09 12.97
N LYS A 302 22.45 -25.13 13.57
CA LYS A 302 22.68 -25.09 15.03
C LYS A 302 21.38 -25.00 15.84
N GLN A 303 20.30 -24.53 15.27
CA GLN A 303 19.00 -24.43 15.93
C GLN A 303 18.39 -25.81 16.17
N ILE A 304 18.58 -26.74 15.24
CA ILE A 304 18.14 -28.15 15.38
C ILE A 304 18.81 -28.80 16.59
N LYS A 305 20.10 -28.45 16.88
CA LYS A 305 20.81 -29.00 18.06
C LYS A 305 20.26 -28.48 19.39
N LYS A 306 19.59 -27.33 19.38
CA LYS A 306 18.98 -26.74 20.59
C LYS A 306 17.52 -27.21 20.74
N ASP A 307 16.74 -27.01 19.71
CA ASP A 307 15.32 -27.30 19.67
C ASP A 307 14.84 -27.32 18.22
N SER A 308 14.46 -28.48 17.71
CA SER A 308 13.97 -28.66 16.34
C SER A 308 12.64 -27.96 16.10
N THR A 309 11.82 -27.72 17.13
CA THR A 309 10.54 -27.01 17.01
C THR A 309 10.70 -25.53 16.67
N MET A 310 11.88 -24.98 16.90
CA MET A 310 12.24 -23.60 16.53
C MET A 310 12.82 -23.51 15.11
N SER A 311 13.00 -24.62 14.43
CA SER A 311 13.47 -24.66 13.04
C SER A 311 12.29 -24.47 12.10
N ARG A 312 12.50 -23.74 11.00
CA ARG A 312 11.53 -23.61 9.91
C ARG A 312 12.18 -23.94 8.58
N VAL A 313 11.37 -24.27 7.61
CA VAL A 313 11.78 -24.38 6.21
C VAL A 313 12.04 -23.00 5.60
N GLY A 314 12.72 -22.97 4.46
CA GLY A 314 12.85 -21.75 3.65
C GLY A 314 11.48 -21.22 3.24
N ILE A 315 11.37 -19.91 3.03
CA ILE A 315 10.14 -19.28 2.58
C ILE A 315 10.20 -19.14 1.05
N PRO A 316 9.33 -19.83 0.30
CA PRO A 316 9.27 -19.64 -1.15
C PRO A 316 8.65 -18.29 -1.50
N ASP A 317 8.81 -17.85 -2.75
CA ASP A 317 7.92 -16.83 -3.28
C ASP A 317 6.69 -17.49 -3.91
N TYR A 318 5.60 -16.74 -3.95
CA TYR A 318 4.38 -17.12 -4.61
C TYR A 318 4.05 -16.13 -5.73
N VAL A 319 3.47 -16.64 -6.81
CA VAL A 319 2.72 -15.84 -7.77
C VAL A 319 1.26 -16.25 -7.62
N LEU A 320 0.46 -15.35 -7.04
CA LEU A 320 -0.99 -15.51 -6.93
C LEU A 320 -1.62 -15.02 -8.22
N ILE A 321 -2.44 -15.84 -8.86
CA ILE A 321 -3.06 -15.52 -10.13
C ILE A 321 -4.57 -15.39 -9.90
N PHE A 322 -5.09 -14.25 -10.30
CA PHE A 322 -6.50 -13.90 -10.20
C PHE A 322 -7.08 -13.69 -11.59
N ARG A 323 -8.37 -13.92 -11.75
CA ARG A 323 -9.10 -13.73 -13.00
C ARG A 323 -10.29 -12.81 -12.77
N LYS A 324 -10.49 -11.82 -13.63
CA LYS A 324 -11.76 -11.09 -13.69
C LYS A 324 -12.79 -11.98 -14.39
N ASP A 325 -14.00 -12.04 -13.89
CA ASP A 325 -15.08 -12.79 -14.51
C ASP A 325 -15.40 -12.29 -15.93
N GLY A 326 -16.11 -13.09 -16.69
CA GLY A 326 -16.48 -12.83 -18.07
C GLY A 326 -15.69 -13.62 -19.09
N ASP A 327 -16.07 -13.47 -20.36
CA ASP A 327 -15.48 -14.19 -21.49
C ASP A 327 -14.29 -13.43 -22.09
N ARG A 328 -13.26 -14.19 -22.42
CA ARG A 328 -12.11 -13.66 -23.12
C ARG A 328 -12.30 -13.77 -24.63
N THR A 329 -12.35 -12.63 -25.33
CA THR A 329 -12.59 -12.57 -26.78
C THR A 329 -11.40 -12.97 -27.65
N ASP A 330 -10.16 -12.87 -27.10
CA ASP A 330 -8.90 -13.13 -27.80
C ASP A 330 -7.96 -14.05 -26.96
N PRO A 331 -8.26 -15.34 -26.85
CA PRO A 331 -7.48 -16.27 -26.03
C PRO A 331 -6.06 -16.46 -26.57
N VAL A 332 -5.11 -16.72 -25.66
CA VAL A 332 -3.78 -17.25 -26.06
C VAL A 332 -3.96 -18.65 -26.59
N THR A 333 -3.51 -18.89 -27.80
CA THR A 333 -3.64 -20.19 -28.45
C THR A 333 -2.30 -20.93 -28.46
N ASN A 334 -2.34 -22.23 -28.80
CA ASN A 334 -1.14 -23.06 -28.98
C ASN A 334 -0.19 -22.57 -30.11
N LYS A 335 -0.66 -21.66 -30.98
CA LYS A 335 0.21 -20.99 -31.96
C LYS A 335 1.12 -19.95 -31.29
N ALA A 336 0.59 -19.27 -30.26
CA ALA A 336 1.35 -18.26 -29.53
C ALA A 336 2.18 -18.89 -28.38
N LEU A 337 1.72 -20.04 -27.85
CA LEU A 337 2.38 -20.75 -26.75
C LEU A 337 2.48 -22.24 -27.10
N PRO A 338 3.60 -22.71 -27.68
CA PRO A 338 3.84 -24.12 -28.00
C PRO A 338 3.71 -25.04 -26.78
N VAL A 339 3.34 -26.29 -27.02
CA VAL A 339 3.00 -27.26 -25.94
C VAL A 339 4.17 -27.50 -25.00
N ASP A 340 5.37 -27.66 -25.51
CA ASP A 340 6.60 -27.86 -24.73
C ASP A 340 6.90 -26.69 -23.80
N LEU A 341 6.73 -25.48 -24.30
CA LEU A 341 6.89 -24.27 -23.50
C LEU A 341 5.78 -24.14 -22.46
N TRP A 342 4.53 -24.45 -22.86
CA TRP A 342 3.39 -24.45 -21.93
C TRP A 342 3.58 -25.47 -20.81
N GLN A 343 4.03 -26.69 -21.08
CA GLN A 343 4.29 -27.71 -20.08
C GLN A 343 5.30 -27.24 -19.01
N LYS A 344 6.35 -26.55 -19.44
CA LYS A 344 7.35 -25.95 -18.54
C LYS A 344 6.74 -24.87 -17.65
N TYR A 345 5.91 -23.99 -18.23
CA TYR A 345 5.35 -22.83 -17.51
C TYR A 345 4.12 -23.17 -16.68
N ALA A 346 3.38 -24.22 -17.04
CA ALA A 346 2.22 -24.71 -16.29
C ALA A 346 2.58 -25.48 -15.02
N SER A 347 3.87 -25.70 -14.75
CA SER A 347 4.32 -26.34 -13.50
C SER A 347 3.87 -25.50 -12.28
N PRO A 348 3.28 -26.12 -11.25
CA PRO A 348 2.88 -25.41 -10.03
C PRO A 348 4.07 -24.95 -9.18
N VAL A 349 5.27 -25.48 -9.46
CA VAL A 349 6.52 -25.11 -8.79
C VAL A 349 7.57 -24.79 -9.86
N TRP A 350 8.11 -23.58 -9.81
CA TRP A 350 9.23 -23.16 -10.64
C TRP A 350 10.54 -23.27 -9.85
N MET A 351 11.34 -24.29 -10.17
CA MET A 351 12.60 -24.58 -9.49
C MET A 351 13.82 -23.96 -10.19
N ASP A 352 13.66 -23.48 -11.41
CA ASP A 352 14.72 -23.01 -12.29
C ASP A 352 14.76 -21.47 -12.41
N ILE A 353 14.15 -20.75 -11.47
CA ILE A 353 14.24 -19.29 -11.37
C ILE A 353 15.50 -18.89 -10.59
N ASN A 354 16.44 -18.27 -11.27
CA ASN A 354 17.60 -17.71 -10.61
C ASN A 354 17.23 -16.34 -9.99
N GLN A 355 17.49 -16.18 -8.69
CA GLN A 355 17.21 -14.94 -7.96
C GLN A 355 17.97 -13.71 -8.49
N GLY A 356 19.10 -13.94 -9.17
CA GLY A 356 19.92 -12.89 -9.77
C GLY A 356 19.47 -12.41 -11.15
N ASP A 357 18.53 -13.12 -11.81
CA ASP A 357 18.07 -12.79 -13.15
C ASP A 357 17.09 -11.62 -13.14
N THR A 358 17.55 -10.49 -12.67
CA THR A 358 16.80 -9.25 -12.50
C THR A 358 17.29 -8.17 -13.47
N LEU A 359 16.44 -7.18 -13.70
CA LEU A 359 16.83 -6.01 -14.49
C LEU A 359 17.97 -5.27 -13.79
N GLN A 360 19.00 -4.91 -14.56
CA GLN A 360 20.19 -4.24 -14.05
C GLN A 360 19.94 -2.75 -13.81
N GLY A 361 20.81 -2.13 -12.99
CA GLY A 361 20.75 -0.69 -12.71
C GLY A 361 20.05 -0.31 -11.40
N PHE A 362 19.39 -1.24 -10.70
CA PHE A 362 18.72 -0.96 -9.45
C PHE A 362 19.67 -0.45 -8.34
N GLN A 363 20.94 -0.90 -8.33
CA GLN A 363 21.94 -0.42 -7.37
C GLN A 363 22.30 1.05 -7.57
N LYS A 364 22.26 1.55 -8.83
CA LYS A 364 22.53 2.95 -9.16
C LYS A 364 21.34 3.87 -8.88
N ALA A 365 20.15 3.32 -8.85
CA ALA A 365 18.91 4.04 -8.56
C ALA A 365 18.62 4.14 -7.06
N ARG A 366 19.37 3.42 -6.22
CA ARG A 366 19.26 3.50 -4.75
C ARG A 366 19.86 4.79 -4.25
N ASP A 367 19.15 5.44 -3.32
CA ASP A 367 19.74 6.46 -2.47
C ASP A 367 20.53 5.79 -1.35
N GLU A 368 21.62 6.41 -0.87
CA GLU A 368 22.71 5.74 -0.14
C GLU A 368 22.34 4.95 1.12
N ARG A 369 21.14 5.05 1.67
CA ARG A 369 20.78 4.47 2.98
C ARG A 369 19.59 3.54 3.05
N ASP A 370 18.68 3.57 2.08
CA ASP A 370 17.36 3.05 2.39
C ASP A 370 17.09 1.60 2.04
N GLU A 371 17.82 0.95 1.15
CA GLU A 371 17.12 -0.13 0.48
C GLU A 371 18.01 -1.31 0.12
N LYS A 372 18.73 -1.80 1.10
CA LYS A 372 19.56 -3.02 0.92
C LYS A 372 18.76 -4.25 0.48
N HIS A 373 17.43 -4.19 0.52
CA HIS A 373 16.56 -5.34 0.33
C HIS A 373 15.59 -5.25 -0.87
N ILE A 374 15.52 -4.11 -1.58
CA ILE A 374 14.69 -4.01 -2.78
C ILE A 374 15.36 -4.79 -3.91
N CYS A 375 14.68 -5.81 -4.36
CA CYS A 375 15.08 -6.64 -5.48
C CYS A 375 13.98 -6.56 -6.56
N PRO A 376 14.30 -6.15 -7.79
CA PRO A 376 13.35 -6.20 -8.89
C PRO A 376 12.84 -7.64 -9.11
N LEU A 377 11.62 -7.79 -9.60
CA LEU A 377 11.08 -9.10 -9.96
C LEU A 377 11.94 -9.72 -11.07
N GLN A 378 12.20 -11.02 -10.95
CA GLN A 378 13.02 -11.75 -11.91
C GLN A 378 12.40 -11.73 -13.30
N LEU A 379 13.19 -11.40 -14.32
CA LEU A 379 12.74 -11.32 -15.70
C LEU A 379 12.14 -12.65 -16.22
N PRO A 380 12.67 -13.85 -15.89
CA PRO A 380 12.05 -15.11 -16.28
C PRO A 380 10.67 -15.34 -15.68
N VAL A 381 10.37 -14.81 -14.48
CA VAL A 381 9.02 -14.87 -13.89
C VAL A 381 8.04 -14.05 -14.71
N ILE A 382 8.41 -12.80 -15.02
CA ILE A 382 7.59 -11.90 -15.86
C ILE A 382 7.38 -12.51 -17.24
N GLU A 383 8.44 -13.02 -17.86
CA GLU A 383 8.40 -13.65 -19.18
C GLU A 383 7.37 -14.78 -19.24
N ARG A 384 7.41 -15.73 -18.30
CA ARG A 384 6.47 -16.85 -18.22
C ARG A 384 5.04 -16.37 -18.10
N LEU A 385 4.78 -15.43 -17.22
CA LEU A 385 3.44 -14.88 -17.00
C LEU A 385 2.91 -14.13 -18.23
N VAL A 386 3.76 -13.34 -18.89
CA VAL A 386 3.41 -12.64 -20.13
C VAL A 386 3.11 -13.63 -21.24
N HIS A 387 3.88 -14.70 -21.39
CA HIS A 387 3.59 -15.76 -22.38
C HIS A 387 2.28 -16.50 -22.09
N LEU A 388 2.02 -16.84 -20.81
CA LEU A 388 0.82 -17.61 -20.42
C LEU A 388 -0.47 -16.81 -20.62
N TYR A 389 -0.44 -15.50 -20.35
CA TYR A 389 -1.67 -14.73 -20.20
C TYR A 389 -1.89 -13.61 -21.23
N THR A 390 -0.95 -13.38 -22.14
CA THR A 390 -1.07 -12.27 -23.11
C THR A 390 -0.74 -12.66 -24.53
N ASN A 391 -1.37 -11.97 -25.49
CA ASN A 391 -0.98 -11.96 -26.90
C ASN A 391 -0.07 -10.77 -27.20
N LYS A 392 0.66 -10.80 -28.37
CA LYS A 392 1.36 -9.60 -28.86
C LYS A 392 0.38 -8.45 -29.04
N GLY A 393 0.79 -7.24 -28.66
CA GLY A 393 -0.04 -6.04 -28.70
C GLY A 393 -0.97 -5.84 -27.49
N ASP A 394 -1.13 -6.83 -26.59
CA ASP A 394 -1.86 -6.66 -25.34
C ASP A 394 -1.17 -5.62 -24.44
N THR A 395 -1.97 -4.91 -23.65
CA THR A 395 -1.47 -3.97 -22.62
C THR A 395 -1.22 -4.68 -21.31
N VAL A 396 -0.01 -4.54 -20.76
CA VAL A 396 0.40 -5.05 -19.43
C VAL A 396 0.61 -3.87 -18.52
N LEU A 397 -0.02 -3.90 -17.34
CA LEU A 397 0.06 -2.84 -16.33
C LEU A 397 0.79 -3.32 -15.08
N THR A 398 1.67 -2.47 -14.53
CA THR A 398 2.27 -2.63 -13.21
C THR A 398 2.07 -1.36 -12.38
N PRO A 399 1.38 -1.43 -11.24
CA PRO A 399 1.17 -0.26 -10.38
C PRO A 399 2.39 0.08 -9.50
N PHE A 400 3.36 -0.84 -9.39
CA PHE A 400 4.60 -0.69 -8.62
C PHE A 400 5.80 -1.01 -9.51
N MET A 401 6.07 -0.12 -10.45
CA MET A 401 7.00 -0.38 -11.55
C MET A 401 8.47 -0.49 -11.11
N GLY A 402 8.86 0.17 -10.02
CA GLY A 402 10.26 0.25 -9.61
C GLY A 402 11.15 0.79 -10.74
N ILE A 403 12.20 0.06 -11.08
CA ILE A 403 13.08 0.38 -12.21
C ILE A 403 12.57 -0.11 -13.58
N GLY A 404 11.30 -0.57 -13.65
CA GLY A 404 10.61 -0.88 -14.90
C GLY A 404 10.70 -2.32 -15.37
N SER A 405 10.94 -3.32 -14.53
CA SER A 405 11.16 -4.72 -14.93
C SER A 405 10.00 -5.30 -15.72
N GLU A 406 8.76 -5.11 -15.25
CA GLU A 406 7.55 -5.64 -15.84
C GLU A 406 7.25 -4.97 -17.18
N VAL A 407 7.42 -3.65 -17.26
CA VAL A 407 7.25 -2.88 -18.49
C VAL A 407 8.33 -3.26 -19.51
N TYR A 408 9.60 -3.32 -19.07
CA TYR A 408 10.74 -3.72 -19.91
C TYR A 408 10.50 -5.07 -20.57
N GLN A 409 10.18 -6.10 -19.77
CA GLN A 409 10.01 -7.45 -20.29
C GLN A 409 8.79 -7.53 -21.22
N SER A 410 7.69 -6.87 -20.88
CA SER A 410 6.48 -6.82 -21.70
C SER A 410 6.74 -6.18 -23.06
N VAL A 411 7.41 -5.02 -23.09
CA VAL A 411 7.76 -4.31 -24.33
C VAL A 411 8.72 -5.13 -25.19
N LYS A 412 9.76 -5.71 -24.60
CA LYS A 412 10.71 -6.60 -25.28
C LYS A 412 10.00 -7.76 -25.97
N MET A 413 8.91 -8.26 -25.40
CA MET A 413 8.10 -9.36 -25.93
C MET A 413 6.99 -8.89 -26.89
N GLY A 414 6.93 -7.62 -27.27
CA GLY A 414 5.95 -7.06 -28.19
C GLY A 414 4.56 -6.79 -27.58
N ARG A 415 4.49 -6.56 -26.30
CA ARG A 415 3.31 -6.05 -25.57
C ARG A 415 3.46 -4.57 -25.32
N LYS A 416 2.36 -3.88 -25.03
CA LYS A 416 2.40 -2.50 -24.54
C LYS A 416 2.49 -2.50 -23.02
N GLY A 417 3.27 -1.58 -22.44
CA GLY A 417 3.46 -1.50 -21.00
C GLY A 417 2.91 -0.22 -20.40
N ILE A 418 2.19 -0.31 -19.29
CA ILE A 418 1.81 0.82 -18.44
C ILE A 418 2.47 0.60 -17.09
N GLY A 419 3.13 1.64 -16.55
CA GLY A 419 3.81 1.53 -15.25
C GLY A 419 3.72 2.80 -14.42
N PHE A 420 3.53 2.63 -13.10
CA PHE A 420 3.52 3.73 -12.15
C PHE A 420 4.65 3.58 -11.14
N GLU A 421 5.32 4.68 -10.82
CA GLU A 421 6.40 4.72 -9.84
C GLU A 421 6.39 6.04 -9.07
N LEU A 422 6.43 5.95 -7.76
CA LEU A 422 6.40 7.11 -6.89
C LEU A 422 7.78 7.78 -6.79
N LYS A 423 8.83 6.96 -6.66
CA LYS A 423 10.18 7.41 -6.38
C LYS A 423 10.88 7.91 -7.64
N LYS A 424 11.36 9.16 -7.62
CA LYS A 424 12.00 9.83 -8.76
C LYS A 424 13.22 9.06 -9.31
N SER A 425 14.11 8.62 -8.43
CA SER A 425 15.34 7.92 -8.85
C SER A 425 15.03 6.60 -9.57
N TYR A 426 13.99 5.88 -9.13
CA TYR A 426 13.53 4.65 -9.78
C TYR A 426 12.84 4.94 -11.10
N PHE A 427 12.00 5.96 -11.15
CA PHE A 427 11.35 6.40 -12.38
C PHE A 427 12.37 6.81 -13.46
N GLU A 428 13.41 7.58 -13.10
CA GLU A 428 14.47 7.96 -14.01
C GLU A 428 15.27 6.74 -14.53
N GLN A 429 15.48 5.74 -13.70
CA GLN A 429 16.10 4.49 -14.14
C GLN A 429 15.14 3.69 -15.04
N ALA A 430 13.86 3.66 -14.72
CA ALA A 430 12.84 2.98 -15.52
C ALA A 430 12.75 3.56 -16.93
N LYS A 431 12.79 4.90 -17.11
CA LYS A 431 12.84 5.55 -18.43
C LYS A 431 13.96 4.99 -19.29
N LYS A 432 15.17 4.85 -18.73
CA LYS A 432 16.33 4.30 -19.44
C LYS A 432 16.13 2.83 -19.83
N ASN A 433 15.66 2.04 -18.87
CA ASN A 433 15.47 0.62 -19.06
C ASN A 433 14.38 0.32 -20.10
N VAL A 434 13.24 0.99 -20.02
CA VAL A 434 12.12 0.78 -20.95
C VAL A 434 12.45 1.26 -22.37
N ALA A 435 13.18 2.38 -22.49
CA ALA A 435 13.69 2.81 -23.80
C ALA A 435 14.63 1.76 -24.41
N ALA A 436 15.49 1.12 -23.61
CA ALA A 436 16.34 0.02 -24.08
C ALA A 436 15.53 -1.21 -24.52
N ALA A 437 14.37 -1.49 -23.90
CA ALA A 437 13.48 -2.57 -24.32
C ALA A 437 12.92 -2.36 -25.72
N VAL A 438 12.57 -1.13 -26.07
CA VAL A 438 12.09 -0.78 -27.42
C VAL A 438 13.18 -1.05 -28.48
N LEU A 439 14.42 -0.68 -28.18
CA LEU A 439 15.55 -0.97 -29.07
C LEU A 439 15.80 -2.49 -29.21
N ALA A 440 15.76 -3.22 -28.11
CA ALA A 440 15.93 -4.67 -28.12
C ALA A 440 14.82 -5.38 -28.91
N LYS A 441 13.56 -4.91 -28.79
CA LYS A 441 12.43 -5.38 -29.58
C LYS A 441 12.68 -5.16 -31.08
N ALA A 442 13.05 -3.94 -31.48
CA ALA A 442 13.31 -3.60 -32.88
C ALA A 442 14.43 -4.46 -33.44
N GLN A 443 15.50 -4.73 -32.71
CA GLN A 443 16.57 -5.62 -33.13
C GLN A 443 16.08 -7.06 -33.34
N ALA A 444 15.21 -7.59 -32.43
CA ALA A 444 14.68 -8.94 -32.55
C ALA A 444 13.70 -9.12 -33.74
N GLU A 445 13.15 -8.05 -34.29
CA GLU A 445 12.27 -8.08 -35.46
C GLU A 445 13.07 -7.98 -36.81
N LEU A 446 14.36 -7.66 -36.73
CA LEU A 446 15.24 -7.60 -37.89
C LEU A 446 15.91 -8.95 -38.23
N PHE A 447 15.88 -9.89 -37.32
CA PHE A 447 16.42 -11.26 -37.44
C PHE A 447 15.31 -12.31 -37.28
#